data_63a19a584ddaa3ae4c4b24300cdbb645
#
_entry.id   63a19a584ddaa3ae4c4b24300cdbb645
#
_cell.length_a   1.000
_cell.length_b   1.000
_cell.length_c   1.000
_cell.angle_alpha   90.00
_cell.angle_beta   90.00
_cell.angle_gamma   90.00
#
_symmetry.space_group_name_H-M   'P 1'
#
loop_
_entity.id
_entity.type
_entity.pdbx_description
1 polymer ?
#
loop_
_entity_poly.entity_id
_entity_poly.type
_entity_poly.pdbx_seq_one_letter_code
_entity_poly.pdbx_strand_id
1 'polypeptide(L)'
;MKQIVQLRLLRPLWTAFTLLAVVLTFGTTPALAAGDAPQATAAAQDPEAKAILMAMASFLAKTPAYSVTMRSGYDAIQTDGQRIEFGEQRRILLQRPDLVRVEVKRSDGDRGMVLFDGKGITVFKADDNVYARVEKPGTVDSALVYLVRDLQLTMPMARMFHTGFPQEMEKLLTAISYVEEDALFDVPTDHLAVRSAEVDMQLWIAQGEQPLPRRVILTYKNAPGQPQYRADLSEWNLSPKVADNSFTFTPPAGAEQIPFLAPVRQKGSLPVTKGGEQ
;
A
#
# COMPACT_ATOMS: atom_id res chain seq x y z
N MET A 1 2.81 -36.13 -10.72
CA MET A 1 3.03 -35.33 -9.51
C MET A 1 2.85 -33.88 -9.90
N LYS A 2 1.70 -33.26 -9.60
CA LYS A 2 1.43 -31.85 -9.90
C LYS A 2 2.03 -31.01 -8.79
N GLN A 3 3.10 -30.28 -9.07
CA GLN A 3 3.64 -29.27 -8.14
C GLN A 3 2.67 -28.11 -8.07
N ILE A 4 2.10 -27.90 -6.90
CA ILE A 4 1.31 -26.72 -6.58
C ILE A 4 2.31 -25.60 -6.27
N VAL A 5 2.56 -24.75 -7.26
CA VAL A 5 3.36 -23.52 -7.04
C VAL A 5 2.46 -22.55 -6.29
N GLN A 6 2.71 -22.43 -4.98
CA GLN A 6 2.06 -21.39 -4.18
C GLN A 6 2.63 -20.03 -4.59
N LEU A 7 1.76 -19.15 -5.08
CA LEU A 7 2.06 -17.72 -5.20
C LEU A 7 2.29 -17.17 -3.78
N ARG A 8 3.55 -17.19 -3.31
CA ARG A 8 3.94 -16.54 -2.06
C ARG A 8 4.00 -15.02 -2.26
N LEU A 9 2.83 -14.41 -2.36
CA LEU A 9 2.66 -12.98 -2.16
C LEU A 9 2.49 -12.77 -0.66
N LEU A 10 3.57 -12.31 0.01
CA LEU A 10 3.59 -11.82 1.41
C LEU A 10 3.10 -12.83 2.48
N ARG A 11 4.02 -13.44 3.19
CA ARG A 11 3.75 -14.11 4.47
C ARG A 11 3.47 -13.06 5.54
N PRO A 12 2.30 -13.05 6.21
CA PRO A 12 2.17 -12.36 7.49
C PRO A 12 2.74 -13.27 8.59
N LEU A 13 3.82 -12.82 9.24
CA LEU A 13 4.31 -13.43 10.49
C LEU A 13 3.45 -12.91 11.66
N TRP A 14 2.53 -13.74 12.11
CA TRP A 14 1.86 -13.56 13.40
C TRP A 14 2.28 -14.72 14.29
N THR A 15 3.10 -14.46 15.29
CA THR A 15 3.38 -15.41 16.37
C THR A 15 2.82 -14.91 17.70
N ALA A 16 2.28 -15.84 18.44
CA ALA A 16 1.46 -15.75 19.63
C ALA A 16 2.11 -15.03 20.81
N PHE A 17 1.27 -14.28 21.56
CA PHE A 17 1.56 -13.76 22.90
C PHE A 17 1.32 -14.85 23.95
N THR A 18 2.31 -15.15 24.76
CA THR A 18 2.18 -15.85 26.04
C THR A 18 2.20 -14.85 27.18
N LEU A 19 1.12 -14.85 27.98
CA LEU A 19 0.99 -14.08 29.22
C LEU A 19 1.91 -14.68 30.31
N LEU A 20 2.76 -13.84 30.89
CA LEU A 20 3.45 -14.15 32.14
C LEU A 20 2.92 -13.23 33.24
N ALA A 21 2.29 -13.83 34.25
CA ALA A 21 1.80 -13.13 35.43
C ALA A 21 2.95 -12.89 36.42
N VAL A 22 3.20 -11.64 36.80
CA VAL A 22 4.13 -11.27 37.87
C VAL A 22 3.32 -10.70 39.07
N VAL A 23 3.56 -11.30 40.21
CA VAL A 23 2.95 -10.97 41.52
C VAL A 23 3.51 -9.65 42.03
N LEU A 24 2.65 -8.73 42.40
CA LEU A 24 2.95 -7.42 43.01
C LEU A 24 3.15 -7.54 44.53
N THR A 25 4.30 -7.13 45.02
CA THR A 25 4.52 -6.78 46.41
C THR A 25 4.32 -5.28 46.61
N PHE A 26 3.44 -4.93 47.56
CA PHE A 26 3.13 -3.54 47.93
C PHE A 26 4.28 -2.92 48.71
N GLY A 27 4.94 -1.91 48.13
CA GLY A 27 5.77 -0.96 48.85
C GLY A 27 5.12 0.43 48.79
N THR A 28 4.80 1.04 49.92
CA THR A 28 4.26 2.39 50.02
C THR A 28 5.36 3.42 49.77
N THR A 29 5.27 4.18 48.69
CA THR A 29 6.06 5.37 48.43
C THR A 29 5.19 6.63 48.49
N PRO A 30 5.72 7.79 49.01
CA PRO A 30 4.93 9.02 49.15
C PRO A 30 4.55 9.61 47.79
N ALA A 31 3.32 10.10 47.67
CA ALA A 31 2.80 10.78 46.50
C ALA A 31 3.61 12.06 46.22
N LEU A 32 4.41 12.02 45.20
CA LEU A 32 4.87 13.21 44.48
C LEU A 32 3.69 13.74 43.63
N ALA A 33 3.37 15.02 43.76
CA ALA A 33 2.32 15.69 43.02
C ALA A 33 2.40 15.35 41.55
N ALA A 34 1.31 14.86 41.01
CA ALA A 34 1.12 14.65 39.59
C ALA A 34 1.18 16.04 38.92
N GLY A 35 2.32 16.33 38.25
CA GLY A 35 2.38 17.40 37.27
C GLY A 35 1.35 17.08 36.20
N ASP A 36 0.56 18.06 35.78
CA ASP A 36 -0.41 17.97 34.72
C ASP A 36 0.25 17.28 33.50
N ALA A 37 -0.20 16.07 33.19
CA ALA A 37 0.11 15.46 31.92
C ALA A 37 -0.41 16.40 30.83
N PRO A 38 0.38 16.70 29.78
CA PRO A 38 -0.09 17.54 28.70
C PRO A 38 -1.41 16.96 28.20
N GLN A 39 -2.52 17.68 28.40
CA GLN A 39 -3.78 17.33 27.76
C GLN A 39 -3.50 17.22 26.27
N ALA A 40 -3.77 16.07 25.71
CA ALA A 40 -3.73 15.87 24.27
C ALA A 40 -4.68 16.91 23.65
N THR A 41 -4.12 18.04 23.22
CA THR A 41 -4.82 19.05 22.42
C THR A 41 -5.53 18.29 21.30
N ALA A 42 -6.82 18.57 21.11
CA ALA A 42 -7.59 18.02 19.99
C ALA A 42 -6.73 18.13 18.74
N ALA A 43 -6.49 16.99 18.08
CA ALA A 43 -5.56 16.92 16.98
C ALA A 43 -5.95 17.96 15.93
N ALA A 44 -5.11 18.98 15.74
CA ALA A 44 -5.42 20.14 14.93
C ALA A 44 -5.57 19.70 13.47
N GLN A 45 -6.68 20.10 12.85
CA GLN A 45 -6.84 20.03 11.42
C GLN A 45 -6.43 21.38 10.85
N ASP A 46 -5.20 21.46 10.33
CA ASP A 46 -4.72 22.61 9.58
C ASP A 46 -5.52 22.75 8.29
N PRO A 47 -6.30 23.85 8.09
CA PRO A 47 -7.16 23.98 6.93
C PRO A 47 -6.37 24.08 5.61
N GLU A 48 -5.19 24.71 5.62
CA GLU A 48 -4.34 24.85 4.45
C GLU A 48 -3.76 23.48 4.04
N ALA A 49 -3.17 22.76 4.98
CA ALA A 49 -2.67 21.41 4.75
C ALA A 49 -3.79 20.48 4.24
N LYS A 50 -5.00 20.59 4.79
CA LYS A 50 -6.15 19.83 4.32
C LYS A 50 -6.52 20.21 2.88
N ALA A 51 -6.51 21.50 2.55
CA ALA A 51 -6.82 21.96 1.19
C ALA A 51 -5.82 21.40 0.17
N ILE A 52 -4.52 21.40 0.47
CA ILE A 52 -3.47 20.84 -0.38
C ILE A 52 -3.67 19.35 -0.57
N LEU A 53 -3.90 18.59 0.49
CA LEU A 53 -4.17 17.15 0.42
C LEU A 53 -5.38 16.84 -0.45
N MET A 54 -6.48 17.57 -0.27
CA MET A 54 -7.73 17.36 -1.01
C MET A 54 -7.62 17.80 -2.47
N ALA A 55 -6.81 18.82 -2.78
CA ALA A 55 -6.48 19.22 -4.14
C ALA A 55 -5.75 18.09 -4.87
N MET A 56 -4.69 17.51 -4.27
CA MET A 56 -3.98 16.35 -4.79
C MET A 56 -4.91 15.16 -5.03
N ALA A 57 -5.70 14.80 -4.02
CA ALA A 57 -6.59 13.65 -4.12
C ALA A 57 -7.64 13.84 -5.23
N SER A 58 -8.23 15.05 -5.33
CA SER A 58 -9.21 15.39 -6.37
C SER A 58 -8.59 15.43 -7.76
N PHE A 59 -7.36 15.94 -7.87
CA PHE A 59 -6.62 15.96 -9.13
C PHE A 59 -6.41 14.55 -9.68
N LEU A 60 -5.88 13.64 -8.85
CA LEU A 60 -5.65 12.25 -9.23
C LEU A 60 -6.95 11.51 -9.59
N ALA A 61 -8.01 11.72 -8.80
CA ALA A 61 -9.31 11.08 -9.04
C ALA A 61 -9.95 11.50 -10.37
N LYS A 62 -9.76 12.77 -10.79
CA LYS A 62 -10.33 13.35 -12.01
C LYS A 62 -9.46 13.15 -13.25
N THR A 63 -8.17 12.84 -13.09
CA THR A 63 -7.24 12.67 -14.21
C THR A 63 -7.63 11.43 -15.02
N PRO A 64 -7.96 11.56 -16.33
CA PRO A 64 -8.51 10.46 -17.12
C PRO A 64 -7.46 9.41 -17.47
N ALA A 65 -6.21 9.82 -17.64
CA ALA A 65 -5.11 8.90 -17.93
C ALA A 65 -3.80 9.47 -17.40
N TYR A 66 -2.92 8.59 -16.93
CA TYR A 66 -1.55 8.97 -16.59
C TYR A 66 -0.63 7.74 -16.54
N SER A 67 0.66 8.00 -16.65
CA SER A 67 1.69 7.05 -16.27
C SER A 67 2.57 7.63 -15.20
N VAL A 68 3.13 6.76 -14.36
CA VAL A 68 4.04 7.12 -13.26
C VAL A 68 4.99 5.97 -12.96
N THR A 69 6.22 6.29 -12.62
CA THR A 69 7.18 5.36 -12.04
C THR A 69 7.20 5.56 -10.53
N MET A 70 6.96 4.48 -9.78
CA MET A 70 7.00 4.47 -8.32
C MET A 70 8.11 3.53 -7.86
N ARG A 71 9.07 4.05 -7.09
CA ARG A 71 10.06 3.27 -6.35
C ARG A 71 9.65 3.22 -4.90
N SER A 72 9.56 2.03 -4.35
CA SER A 72 9.13 1.87 -2.96
C SER A 72 10.01 0.90 -2.19
N GLY A 73 10.12 1.17 -0.89
CA GLY A 73 10.71 0.29 0.10
C GLY A 73 9.71 0.01 1.22
N TYR A 74 9.75 -1.20 1.76
CA TYR A 74 8.94 -1.57 2.90
C TYR A 74 9.77 -2.32 3.94
N ASP A 75 9.48 -2.02 5.21
CA ASP A 75 10.15 -2.66 6.33
C ASP A 75 9.57 -4.05 6.60
N ALA A 76 10.44 -5.04 6.73
CA ALA A 76 10.13 -6.35 7.28
C ALA A 76 10.79 -6.48 8.65
N ILE A 77 9.99 -6.55 9.71
CA ILE A 77 10.50 -6.74 11.08
C ILE A 77 10.77 -8.24 11.27
N GLN A 78 12.01 -8.57 11.59
CA GLN A 78 12.44 -9.94 11.84
C GLN A 78 12.03 -10.40 13.24
N THR A 79 12.13 -11.68 13.53
CA THR A 79 11.78 -12.27 14.83
C THR A 79 12.64 -11.77 15.98
N ASP A 80 13.87 -11.35 15.70
CA ASP A 80 14.79 -10.73 16.64
C ASP A 80 14.63 -9.21 16.79
N GLY A 81 13.65 -8.63 16.06
CA GLY A 81 13.38 -7.19 16.05
C GLY A 81 14.19 -6.41 15.02
N GLN A 82 15.12 -7.04 14.28
CA GLN A 82 15.85 -6.35 13.22
C GLN A 82 14.88 -5.88 12.12
N ARG A 83 15.09 -4.65 11.66
CA ARG A 83 14.32 -4.07 10.53
C ARG A 83 15.14 -4.25 9.25
N ILE A 84 14.56 -4.94 8.26
CA ILE A 84 15.16 -5.11 6.94
C ILE A 84 14.23 -4.44 5.93
N GLU A 85 14.79 -3.60 5.05
CA GLU A 85 14.05 -2.98 3.97
C GLU A 85 14.14 -3.83 2.69
N PHE A 86 12.99 -4.08 2.06
CA PHE A 86 12.88 -4.66 0.73
C PHE A 86 12.32 -3.64 -0.23
N GLY A 87 12.83 -3.62 -1.44
CA GLY A 87 12.46 -2.63 -2.45
C GLY A 87 11.76 -3.21 -3.67
N GLU A 88 10.97 -2.36 -4.33
CA GLU A 88 10.41 -2.65 -5.64
C GLU A 88 10.26 -1.37 -6.47
N GLN A 89 10.21 -1.53 -7.77
CA GLN A 89 9.85 -0.47 -8.71
C GLN A 89 8.58 -0.90 -9.46
N ARG A 90 7.63 0.01 -9.56
CA ARG A 90 6.41 -0.16 -10.37
C ARG A 90 6.35 0.90 -11.45
N ARG A 91 6.03 0.47 -12.67
CA ARG A 91 5.60 1.36 -13.76
C ARG A 91 4.11 1.17 -13.92
N ILE A 92 3.37 2.26 -13.78
CA ILE A 92 1.92 2.25 -13.76
C ILE A 92 1.44 3.05 -14.95
N LEU A 93 0.57 2.46 -15.75
CA LEU A 93 -0.18 3.12 -16.81
C LEU A 93 -1.67 2.92 -16.50
N LEU A 94 -2.38 4.02 -16.32
CA LEU A 94 -3.81 4.02 -16.04
C LEU A 94 -4.54 4.82 -17.12
N GLN A 95 -5.64 4.28 -17.59
CA GLN A 95 -6.62 4.97 -18.43
C GLN A 95 -8.02 4.63 -17.92
N ARG A 96 -8.68 5.62 -17.38
CA ARG A 96 -10.06 5.47 -16.88
C ARG A 96 -11.05 5.32 -18.03
N PRO A 97 -12.15 4.60 -17.84
CA PRO A 97 -12.61 4.07 -16.55
C PRO A 97 -12.08 2.67 -16.20
N ASP A 98 -11.49 1.92 -17.14
CA ASP A 98 -11.44 0.45 -17.05
C ASP A 98 -10.09 -0.19 -17.45
N LEU A 99 -9.05 0.61 -17.63
CA LEU A 99 -7.75 0.09 -18.05
C LEU A 99 -6.64 0.46 -17.06
N VAL A 100 -5.91 -0.53 -16.57
CA VAL A 100 -4.68 -0.31 -15.79
C VAL A 100 -3.66 -1.42 -16.04
N ARG A 101 -2.41 -1.01 -16.22
CA ARG A 101 -1.25 -1.90 -16.31
C ARG A 101 -0.22 -1.49 -15.27
N VAL A 102 0.25 -2.45 -14.49
CA VAL A 102 1.31 -2.27 -13.50
C VAL A 102 2.40 -3.27 -13.77
N GLU A 103 3.58 -2.80 -14.14
CA GLU A 103 4.80 -3.62 -14.24
C GLU A 103 5.57 -3.50 -12.94
N VAL A 104 6.04 -4.61 -12.40
CA VAL A 104 6.73 -4.68 -11.12
C VAL A 104 8.10 -5.31 -11.32
N LYS A 105 9.12 -4.68 -10.72
CA LYS A 105 10.46 -5.24 -10.57
C LYS A 105 10.85 -5.14 -9.10
N ARG A 106 11.23 -6.26 -8.49
CA ARG A 106 11.66 -6.33 -7.08
C ARG A 106 13.16 -6.24 -6.94
N SER A 107 13.61 -5.97 -5.73
CA SER A 107 15.04 -5.88 -5.40
C SER A 107 15.81 -7.20 -5.55
N ASP A 108 15.13 -8.35 -5.43
CA ASP A 108 15.69 -9.68 -5.69
C ASP A 108 15.80 -10.02 -7.19
N GLY A 109 15.30 -9.15 -8.06
CA GLY A 109 15.30 -9.33 -9.51
C GLY A 109 13.97 -9.85 -10.08
N ASP A 110 13.07 -10.37 -9.24
CA ASP A 110 11.76 -10.85 -9.65
C ASP A 110 10.98 -9.78 -10.42
N ARG A 111 10.31 -10.20 -11.50
CA ARG A 111 9.50 -9.32 -12.35
C ARG A 111 8.09 -9.86 -12.50
N GLY A 112 7.16 -8.95 -12.63
CA GLY A 112 5.77 -9.31 -12.82
C GLY A 112 4.95 -8.20 -13.45
N MET A 113 3.71 -8.51 -13.72
CA MET A 113 2.74 -7.57 -14.26
C MET A 113 1.35 -7.86 -13.70
N VAL A 114 0.61 -6.80 -13.43
CA VAL A 114 -0.83 -6.85 -13.20
C VAL A 114 -1.50 -6.03 -14.29
N LEU A 115 -2.47 -6.62 -14.97
CA LEU A 115 -3.23 -5.98 -16.03
C LEU A 115 -4.72 -6.11 -15.75
N PHE A 116 -5.45 -5.01 -15.86
CA PHE A 116 -6.90 -4.98 -15.95
C PHE A 116 -7.29 -4.36 -17.29
N ASP A 117 -8.08 -5.06 -18.07
CA ASP A 117 -8.49 -4.71 -19.43
C ASP A 117 -10.00 -4.42 -19.57
N GLY A 118 -10.64 -4.06 -18.46
CA GLY A 118 -12.10 -3.82 -18.39
C GLY A 118 -12.94 -5.09 -18.32
N LYS A 119 -12.38 -6.26 -18.66
CA LYS A 119 -13.06 -7.57 -18.68
C LYS A 119 -12.55 -8.50 -17.61
N GLY A 120 -11.25 -8.42 -17.29
CA GLY A 120 -10.65 -9.31 -16.32
C GLY A 120 -9.30 -8.81 -15.81
N ILE A 121 -8.83 -9.45 -14.75
CA ILE A 121 -7.54 -9.19 -14.14
C ILE A 121 -6.59 -10.31 -14.50
N THR A 122 -5.46 -9.95 -15.11
CA THR A 122 -4.36 -10.88 -15.42
C THR A 122 -3.18 -10.54 -14.53
N VAL A 123 -2.60 -11.54 -13.89
CA VAL A 123 -1.34 -11.45 -13.15
C VAL A 123 -0.33 -12.35 -13.84
N PHE A 124 0.83 -11.83 -14.15
CA PHE A 124 1.95 -12.57 -14.74
C PHE A 124 3.18 -12.49 -13.85
N LYS A 125 3.80 -13.62 -13.59
CA LYS A 125 5.09 -13.74 -12.90
C LYS A 125 6.14 -14.21 -13.90
N ALA A 126 7.05 -13.31 -14.26
CA ALA A 126 7.98 -13.55 -15.37
C ALA A 126 9.03 -14.62 -15.04
N ASP A 127 9.50 -14.64 -13.79
CA ASP A 127 10.58 -15.54 -13.37
C ASP A 127 10.14 -17.02 -13.31
N ASP A 128 8.87 -17.25 -13.02
CA ASP A 128 8.26 -18.60 -13.06
C ASP A 128 7.60 -18.89 -14.41
N ASN A 129 7.53 -17.90 -15.31
CA ASN A 129 6.83 -17.94 -16.59
C ASN A 129 5.39 -18.47 -16.47
N VAL A 130 4.65 -18.00 -15.45
CA VAL A 130 3.26 -18.38 -15.19
C VAL A 130 2.35 -17.18 -15.17
N TYR A 131 1.09 -17.36 -15.57
CA TYR A 131 0.07 -16.34 -15.46
C TYR A 131 -1.24 -16.88 -14.92
N ALA A 132 -2.02 -16.02 -14.31
CA ALA A 132 -3.37 -16.30 -13.89
C ALA A 132 -4.31 -15.20 -14.38
N ARG A 133 -5.53 -15.56 -14.76
CA ARG A 133 -6.56 -14.61 -15.17
C ARG A 133 -7.88 -14.93 -14.47
N VAL A 134 -8.57 -13.89 -14.03
CA VAL A 134 -9.94 -13.97 -13.53
C VAL A 134 -10.82 -13.01 -14.33
N GLU A 135 -11.96 -13.50 -14.78
CA GLU A 135 -12.99 -12.66 -15.42
C GLU A 135 -13.66 -11.82 -14.34
N LYS A 136 -13.53 -10.51 -14.50
CA LYS A 136 -14.05 -9.50 -13.58
C LYS A 136 -14.37 -8.23 -14.37
N PRO A 137 -15.46 -8.21 -15.16
CA PRO A 137 -15.80 -7.02 -15.94
C PRO A 137 -16.17 -5.86 -15.01
N GLY A 138 -15.79 -4.64 -15.42
CA GLY A 138 -16.08 -3.45 -14.65
C GLY A 138 -15.07 -2.32 -14.86
N THR A 139 -14.91 -1.50 -13.85
CA THR A 139 -14.00 -0.36 -13.84
C THR A 139 -12.73 -0.66 -13.03
N VAL A 140 -11.72 0.21 -13.15
CA VAL A 140 -10.51 0.16 -12.30
C VAL A 140 -10.91 0.19 -10.82
N ASP A 141 -11.88 1.00 -10.44
CA ASP A 141 -12.37 1.09 -9.06
C ASP A 141 -12.92 -0.26 -8.57
N SER A 142 -13.76 -0.92 -9.37
CA SER A 142 -14.32 -2.22 -9.02
C SER A 142 -13.24 -3.32 -8.95
N ALA A 143 -12.23 -3.25 -9.82
CA ALA A 143 -11.11 -4.18 -9.80
C ALA A 143 -10.25 -3.98 -8.54
N LEU A 144 -9.96 -2.73 -8.15
CA LEU A 144 -9.23 -2.42 -6.92
C LEU A 144 -9.98 -2.90 -5.67
N VAL A 145 -11.30 -2.66 -5.61
CA VAL A 145 -12.14 -3.14 -4.50
C VAL A 145 -12.08 -4.67 -4.42
N TYR A 146 -12.19 -5.37 -5.54
CA TYR A 146 -12.06 -6.82 -5.58
C TYR A 146 -10.71 -7.31 -5.07
N LEU A 147 -9.60 -6.73 -5.56
CA LEU A 147 -8.25 -7.13 -5.15
C LEU A 147 -8.01 -6.87 -3.66
N VAL A 148 -8.38 -5.70 -3.16
CA VAL A 148 -8.06 -5.29 -1.78
C VAL A 148 -9.05 -5.88 -0.76
N ARG A 149 -10.35 -5.80 -1.04
CA ARG A 149 -11.39 -6.22 -0.09
C ARG A 149 -11.71 -7.70 -0.18
N ASP A 150 -11.95 -8.20 -1.40
CA ASP A 150 -12.46 -9.56 -1.60
C ASP A 150 -11.31 -10.58 -1.56
N LEU A 151 -10.16 -10.25 -2.17
CA LEU A 151 -8.95 -11.07 -2.13
C LEU A 151 -8.01 -10.74 -0.97
N GLN A 152 -8.27 -9.66 -0.22
CA GLN A 152 -7.47 -9.21 0.93
C GLN A 152 -5.98 -9.01 0.60
N LEU A 153 -5.69 -8.57 -0.63
CA LEU A 153 -4.31 -8.26 -1.02
C LEU A 153 -3.88 -6.95 -0.38
N THR A 154 -2.71 -6.97 0.26
CA THR A 154 -2.08 -5.75 0.76
C THR A 154 -1.48 -5.01 -0.42
N MET A 155 -2.10 -3.89 -0.79
CA MET A 155 -1.66 -3.04 -1.90
C MET A 155 -1.49 -1.60 -1.37
N PRO A 156 -0.35 -1.27 -0.76
CA PRO A 156 -0.06 0.10 -0.36
C PRO A 156 -0.25 1.04 -1.54
N MET A 157 -0.77 2.24 -1.29
CA MET A 157 -1.05 3.26 -2.31
C MET A 157 -2.18 2.93 -3.31
N ALA A 158 -2.82 1.75 -3.27
CA ALA A 158 -3.90 1.39 -4.21
C ALA A 158 -5.07 2.40 -4.18
N ARG A 159 -5.34 3.00 -3.02
CA ARG A 159 -6.39 4.01 -2.84
C ARG A 159 -6.22 5.24 -3.75
N MET A 160 -4.96 5.61 -4.09
CA MET A 160 -4.68 6.74 -4.99
C MET A 160 -5.23 6.56 -6.41
N PHE A 161 -5.48 5.32 -6.80
CA PHE A 161 -6.01 5.01 -8.13
C PHE A 161 -7.54 4.99 -8.18
N HIS A 162 -8.20 5.01 -7.02
CA HIS A 162 -9.66 4.99 -6.89
C HIS A 162 -10.25 6.38 -7.10
N THR A 163 -11.36 6.50 -7.83
CA THR A 163 -12.02 7.80 -8.04
C THR A 163 -12.63 8.36 -6.76
N GLY A 164 -12.98 7.51 -5.79
CA GLY A 164 -13.41 7.87 -4.44
C GLY A 164 -12.29 8.25 -3.48
N PHE A 165 -11.05 8.37 -3.93
CA PHE A 165 -9.90 8.68 -3.07
C PHE A 165 -10.07 9.95 -2.22
N PRO A 166 -10.60 11.08 -2.73
CA PRO A 166 -10.83 12.26 -1.89
C PRO A 166 -11.76 11.98 -0.71
N GLN A 167 -12.89 11.32 -0.95
CA GLN A 167 -13.87 11.00 0.09
C GLN A 167 -13.34 9.99 1.10
N GLU A 168 -12.49 9.06 0.65
CA GLU A 168 -11.82 8.12 1.54
C GLU A 168 -10.81 8.83 2.44
N MET A 169 -9.99 9.73 1.88
CA MET A 169 -9.03 10.50 2.66
C MET A 169 -9.72 11.36 3.70
N GLU A 170 -10.80 12.04 3.35
CA GLU A 170 -11.55 12.86 4.29
C GLU A 170 -12.10 12.05 5.48
N LYS A 171 -12.57 10.83 5.24
CA LYS A 171 -13.08 9.93 6.28
C LYS A 171 -11.98 9.36 7.17
N LEU A 172 -10.79 9.14 6.61
CA LEU A 172 -9.66 8.55 7.34
C LEU A 172 -8.90 9.57 8.20
N LEU A 173 -8.98 10.84 7.84
CA LEU A 173 -8.22 11.92 8.43
C LEU A 173 -8.67 12.19 9.88
N THR A 174 -7.78 11.98 10.85
CA THR A 174 -8.00 12.37 12.25
C THR A 174 -7.25 13.65 12.59
N ALA A 175 -6.09 13.90 12.00
CA ALA A 175 -5.32 15.14 12.11
C ALA A 175 -4.49 15.36 10.85
N ILE A 176 -4.18 16.63 10.59
CA ILE A 176 -3.28 17.04 9.51
C ILE A 176 -2.57 18.32 9.91
N SER A 177 -1.31 18.47 9.53
CA SER A 177 -0.53 19.69 9.68
C SER A 177 0.38 19.92 8.48
N TYR A 178 0.60 21.16 8.16
CA TYR A 178 1.66 21.59 7.26
C TYR A 178 2.98 21.52 8.01
N VAL A 179 4.01 20.97 7.39
CA VAL A 179 5.35 20.83 8.00
C VAL A 179 6.27 21.90 7.46
N GLU A 180 6.51 21.92 6.15
CA GLU A 180 7.44 22.82 5.50
C GLU A 180 7.24 22.81 3.97
N GLU A 181 7.82 23.80 3.30
CA GLU A 181 8.12 23.72 1.88
C GLU A 181 9.44 22.99 1.68
N ASP A 182 9.46 21.95 0.85
CA ASP A 182 10.65 21.16 0.57
C ASP A 182 11.11 21.39 -0.88
N ALA A 183 12.37 21.79 -1.04
CA ALA A 183 13.01 22.08 -2.33
C ALA A 183 14.00 20.99 -2.78
N LEU A 184 14.02 19.82 -2.13
CA LEU A 184 14.94 18.73 -2.45
C LEU A 184 14.52 17.92 -3.68
N PHE A 185 13.26 18.07 -4.12
CA PHE A 185 12.77 17.46 -5.34
C PHE A 185 13.04 18.34 -6.56
N ASP A 186 12.80 17.81 -7.74
CA ASP A 186 12.89 18.51 -9.03
C ASP A 186 11.92 19.69 -9.16
N VAL A 187 10.91 19.73 -8.30
CA VAL A 187 9.92 20.81 -8.15
C VAL A 187 9.69 21.10 -6.67
N PRO A 188 9.35 22.35 -6.29
CA PRO A 188 8.95 22.67 -4.92
C PRO A 188 7.75 21.82 -4.50
N THR A 189 7.77 21.33 -3.27
CA THR A 189 6.71 20.48 -2.71
C THR A 189 6.27 20.99 -1.34
N ASP A 190 5.00 20.81 -1.05
CA ASP A 190 4.44 20.97 0.29
C ASP A 190 4.55 19.65 1.05
N HIS A 191 5.22 19.65 2.19
CA HIS A 191 5.33 18.52 3.09
C HIS A 191 4.22 18.55 4.12
N LEU A 192 3.40 17.50 4.12
CA LEU A 192 2.27 17.35 5.04
C LEU A 192 2.46 16.15 5.95
N ALA A 193 2.10 16.31 7.23
CA ALA A 193 1.97 15.22 8.20
C ALA A 193 0.48 14.93 8.45
N VAL A 194 0.05 13.69 8.22
CA VAL A 194 -1.34 13.26 8.28
C VAL A 194 -1.48 12.09 9.25
N ARG A 195 -2.49 12.12 10.10
CA ARG A 195 -2.83 11.03 11.00
C ARG A 195 -4.16 10.38 10.65
N SER A 196 -4.20 9.07 10.81
CA SER A 196 -5.44 8.29 10.81
C SER A 196 -5.47 7.35 12.02
N ALA A 197 -6.51 6.56 12.18
CA ALA A 197 -6.59 5.59 13.27
C ALA A 197 -5.48 4.53 13.23
N GLU A 198 -5.08 4.09 12.05
CA GLU A 198 -4.18 2.94 11.86
C GLU A 198 -2.80 3.32 11.31
N VAL A 199 -2.74 4.38 10.49
CA VAL A 199 -1.55 4.76 9.72
C VAL A 199 -1.29 6.23 9.88
N ASP A 200 -0.06 6.60 10.26
CA ASP A 200 0.44 7.96 10.12
C ASP A 200 1.12 8.08 8.75
N MET A 201 0.88 9.20 8.06
CA MET A 201 1.35 9.43 6.69
C MET A 201 2.14 10.73 6.62
N GLN A 202 3.18 10.74 5.79
CA GLN A 202 3.83 11.95 5.34
C GLN A 202 3.71 12.02 3.82
N LEU A 203 3.39 13.18 3.28
CA LEU A 203 3.23 13.39 1.86
C LEU A 203 4.00 14.64 1.42
N TRP A 204 4.71 14.52 0.32
CA TRP A 204 5.33 15.63 -0.41
C TRP A 204 4.56 15.81 -1.70
N ILE A 205 3.88 16.92 -1.83
CA ILE A 205 2.95 17.21 -2.93
C ILE A 205 3.52 18.39 -3.73
N ALA A 206 3.68 18.21 -5.03
CA ALA A 206 4.17 19.26 -5.92
C ALA A 206 3.27 20.50 -5.85
N GLN A 207 3.87 21.66 -5.76
CA GLN A 207 3.18 22.95 -5.81
C GLN A 207 2.69 23.27 -7.23
N GLY A 208 1.72 24.15 -7.36
CA GLY A 208 1.19 24.65 -8.62
C GLY A 208 -0.03 23.89 -9.13
N GLU A 209 -0.26 23.97 -10.45
CA GLU A 209 -1.51 23.49 -11.08
C GLU A 209 -1.65 21.96 -11.11
N GLN A 210 -0.56 21.24 -10.95
CA GLN A 210 -0.52 19.78 -10.97
C GLN A 210 -0.03 19.24 -9.62
N PRO A 211 -0.87 19.19 -8.59
CA PRO A 211 -0.50 18.77 -7.25
C PRO A 211 -0.29 17.26 -7.21
N LEU A 212 0.83 16.80 -7.77
CA LEU A 212 1.19 15.41 -7.86
C LEU A 212 2.03 14.98 -6.64
N PRO A 213 1.77 13.84 -6.02
CA PRO A 213 2.62 13.31 -4.95
C PRO A 213 4.00 12.95 -5.51
N ARG A 214 5.04 13.36 -4.80
CA ARG A 214 6.44 13.05 -5.11
C ARG A 214 7.00 11.99 -4.19
N ARG A 215 6.63 12.07 -2.92
CA ARG A 215 6.97 11.07 -1.90
C ARG A 215 5.80 10.84 -0.97
N VAL A 216 5.66 9.59 -0.54
CA VAL A 216 4.71 9.18 0.52
C VAL A 216 5.42 8.23 1.47
N ILE A 217 5.27 8.46 2.77
CA ILE A 217 5.69 7.53 3.82
C ILE A 217 4.46 7.14 4.62
N LEU A 218 4.23 5.84 4.77
CA LEU A 218 3.17 5.27 5.60
C LEU A 218 3.81 4.57 6.79
N THR A 219 3.42 4.93 8.02
CA THR A 219 3.86 4.26 9.25
C THR A 219 2.67 3.50 9.82
N TYR A 220 2.76 2.17 9.87
CA TYR A 220 1.73 1.28 10.40
C TYR A 220 1.85 1.20 11.92
N LYS A 221 1.30 2.19 12.61
CA LYS A 221 1.53 2.41 14.05
C LYS A 221 0.99 1.32 14.96
N ASN A 222 0.00 0.54 14.51
CA ASN A 222 -0.58 -0.57 15.27
C ASN A 222 0.11 -1.91 15.02
N ALA A 223 1.06 -1.98 14.07
CA ALA A 223 1.84 -3.17 13.79
C ALA A 223 3.09 -3.21 14.68
N PRO A 224 3.53 -4.40 15.16
CA PRO A 224 4.76 -4.55 15.92
C PRO A 224 5.97 -3.97 15.18
N GLY A 225 6.79 -3.17 15.87
CA GLY A 225 7.94 -2.49 15.30
C GLY A 225 7.60 -1.30 14.39
N GLN A 226 6.33 -0.97 14.24
CA GLN A 226 5.84 0.15 13.43
C GLN A 226 6.51 0.23 12.05
N PRO A 227 6.37 -0.82 11.21
CA PRO A 227 7.03 -0.86 9.92
C PRO A 227 6.55 0.28 9.03
N GLN A 228 7.44 0.74 8.17
CA GLN A 228 7.13 1.79 7.21
C GLN A 228 7.09 1.25 5.78
N TYR A 229 6.26 1.89 4.98
CA TYR A 229 6.28 1.82 3.53
C TYR A 229 6.63 3.20 3.00
N ARG A 230 7.65 3.28 2.14
CA ARG A 230 8.11 4.52 1.52
C ARG A 230 7.96 4.41 0.02
N ALA A 231 7.47 5.45 -0.63
CA ALA A 231 7.32 5.47 -2.08
C ALA A 231 7.75 6.84 -2.63
N ASP A 232 8.66 6.82 -3.59
CA ASP A 232 9.00 7.97 -4.45
C ASP A 232 8.30 7.81 -5.79
N LEU A 233 7.60 8.87 -6.23
CA LEU A 233 6.83 8.90 -7.46
C LEU A 233 7.46 9.89 -8.43
N SER A 234 7.87 9.41 -9.58
CA SER A 234 8.60 10.16 -10.60
C SER A 234 8.07 9.87 -12.00
N GLU A 235 8.59 10.56 -12.99
CA GLU A 235 8.25 10.35 -14.40
C GLU A 235 6.74 10.43 -14.67
N TRP A 236 6.05 11.34 -13.97
CA TRP A 236 4.63 11.58 -14.20
C TRP A 236 4.39 12.07 -15.63
N ASN A 237 3.46 11.43 -16.33
CA ASN A 237 2.98 11.84 -17.62
C ASN A 237 1.44 11.79 -17.62
N LEU A 238 0.79 12.95 -17.74
CA LEU A 238 -0.67 13.09 -17.68
C LEU A 238 -1.34 12.93 -19.06
N SER A 239 -0.54 12.71 -20.10
CA SER A 239 -1.00 12.46 -21.48
C SER A 239 -0.18 11.35 -22.12
N PRO A 240 -0.17 10.14 -21.52
CA PRO A 240 0.63 9.04 -22.02
C PRO A 240 0.13 8.63 -23.42
N LYS A 241 1.07 8.41 -24.33
CA LYS A 241 0.74 7.77 -25.62
C LYS A 241 0.45 6.29 -25.35
N VAL A 242 -0.81 5.92 -25.51
CA VAL A 242 -1.27 4.53 -25.34
C VAL A 242 -1.26 3.85 -26.70
N ALA A 243 -0.43 2.83 -26.86
CA ALA A 243 -0.46 1.99 -28.06
C ALA A 243 -1.63 0.97 -27.93
N ASP A 244 -2.15 0.48 -29.07
CA ASP A 244 -3.31 -0.43 -29.11
C ASP A 244 -3.13 -1.69 -28.26
N ASN A 245 -1.88 -2.13 -28.07
CA ASN A 245 -1.54 -3.31 -27.27
C ASN A 245 -1.13 -3.01 -25.84
N SER A 246 -1.17 -1.74 -25.39
CA SER A 246 -0.71 -1.36 -24.03
C SER A 246 -1.46 -2.10 -22.93
N PHE A 247 -2.73 -2.40 -23.16
CA PHE A 247 -3.61 -3.10 -22.22
C PHE A 247 -3.99 -4.51 -22.69
N THR A 248 -3.14 -5.12 -23.53
CA THR A 248 -3.31 -6.51 -23.97
C THR A 248 -2.21 -7.38 -23.36
N PHE A 249 -2.60 -8.54 -22.84
CA PHE A 249 -1.64 -9.55 -22.41
C PHE A 249 -1.56 -10.66 -23.46
N THR A 250 -0.37 -10.84 -23.99
CA THR A 250 -0.03 -12.01 -24.81
C THR A 250 0.93 -12.86 -24.01
N PRO A 251 0.56 -14.10 -23.62
CA PRO A 251 1.45 -14.97 -22.88
C PRO A 251 2.77 -15.18 -23.63
N PRO A 252 3.92 -15.04 -22.96
CA PRO A 252 5.22 -15.38 -23.56
C PRO A 252 5.28 -16.86 -23.98
N ALA A 253 6.24 -17.20 -24.84
CA ALA A 253 6.45 -18.59 -25.24
C ALA A 253 6.72 -19.47 -24.02
N GLY A 254 5.98 -20.59 -23.91
CA GLY A 254 6.08 -21.53 -22.81
C GLY A 254 5.44 -21.07 -21.49
N ALA A 255 4.74 -19.92 -21.46
CA ALA A 255 4.03 -19.50 -20.28
C ALA A 255 2.85 -20.42 -19.94
N GLU A 256 2.77 -20.87 -18.69
CA GLU A 256 1.72 -21.75 -18.20
C GLU A 256 0.61 -20.92 -17.53
N GLN A 257 -0.65 -21.23 -17.88
CA GLN A 257 -1.79 -20.66 -17.17
C GLN A 257 -2.07 -21.47 -15.92
N ILE A 258 -2.06 -20.80 -14.76
CA ILE A 258 -2.41 -21.39 -13.47
C ILE A 258 -3.76 -20.86 -12.98
N PRO A 259 -4.47 -21.58 -12.09
CA PRO A 259 -5.71 -21.09 -11.50
C PRO A 259 -5.47 -19.76 -10.75
N PHE A 260 -6.38 -18.81 -10.91
CA PHE A 260 -6.40 -17.59 -10.11
C PHE A 260 -6.97 -17.94 -8.73
N LEU A 261 -6.08 -18.23 -7.76
CA LEU A 261 -6.48 -18.62 -6.42
C LEU A 261 -6.78 -17.37 -5.59
N ALA A 262 -8.06 -17.09 -5.36
CA ALA A 262 -8.49 -16.20 -4.29
C ALA A 262 -8.11 -16.85 -2.95
N PRO A 263 -7.56 -16.11 -1.97
CA PRO A 263 -7.41 -16.63 -0.62
C PRO A 263 -8.80 -16.96 -0.07
N VAL A 264 -9.08 -18.27 0.05
CA VAL A 264 -10.32 -18.73 0.69
C VAL A 264 -10.23 -18.36 2.16
N ARG A 265 -11.12 -17.51 2.64
CA ARG A 265 -11.31 -17.26 4.07
C ARG A 265 -11.65 -18.59 4.73
N GLN A 266 -10.69 -19.27 5.35
CA GLN A 266 -11.00 -20.27 6.35
C GLN A 266 -11.54 -19.54 7.58
N LYS A 267 -12.86 -19.59 7.73
CA LYS A 267 -13.54 -19.26 8.97
C LYS A 267 -13.21 -20.38 9.95
N GLY A 268 -12.32 -20.11 10.89
CA GLY A 268 -12.12 -20.97 12.07
C GLY A 268 -10.93 -21.94 11.98
N SER A 269 -10.10 -21.82 13.01
CA SER A 269 -9.05 -22.74 13.49
C SER A 269 -7.79 -22.89 12.63
N LEU A 270 -6.74 -22.28 13.16
CA LEU A 270 -5.36 -22.71 12.88
C LEU A 270 -5.19 -24.16 13.38
N PRO A 271 -4.64 -25.10 12.60
CA PRO A 271 -4.26 -26.38 13.12
C PRO A 271 -3.09 -26.18 14.09
N VAL A 272 -3.31 -26.52 15.35
CA VAL A 272 -2.25 -26.76 16.32
C VAL A 272 -1.51 -28.01 15.84
N THR A 273 -0.32 -27.84 15.30
CA THR A 273 0.61 -28.97 15.12
C THR A 273 1.04 -29.43 16.50
N LYS A 274 0.46 -30.56 16.94
CA LYS A 274 1.02 -31.35 18.04
C LYS A 274 2.46 -31.72 17.68
N GLY A 275 3.39 -31.25 18.52
CA GLY A 275 4.76 -31.77 18.52
C GLY A 275 4.72 -33.26 18.81
N GLY A 276 5.26 -34.06 17.90
CA GLY A 276 5.55 -35.47 18.16
C GLY A 276 6.78 -35.55 19.06
N GLU A 277 6.60 -36.20 20.20
CA GLU A 277 7.67 -36.82 20.97
C GLU A 277 8.33 -37.89 20.10
N GLN A 278 9.65 -37.83 19.95
CA GLN A 278 10.59 -38.90 20.23
C GLN A 278 11.99 -38.35 20.16
#